data_c90c28fb51b674a08340b8cf3a0233af
#
_entry.id   c90c28fb51b674a08340b8cf3a0233af
#
_cell.length_a   1.000
_cell.length_b   1.000
_cell.length_c   1.000
_cell.angle_alpha   90.00
_cell.angle_beta   90.00
_cell.angle_gamma   90.00
#
_symmetry.space_group_name_H-M   'P 1'
#
loop_
_entity.id
_entity.type
_entity.pdbx_description
1 polymer ?
#
loop_
_entity_poly.entity_id
_entity_poly.type
_entity_poly.pdbx_seq_one_letter_code
_entity_poly.pdbx_strand_id
1 'polypeptide(L)'
;MNPTLTIVFEDRRGDKPEHIEYHEPDGILGFIGDLNKKKETVHEPVYFKGEADGIEVEVAFQYVNEFHENVLGFCNNIYNAEGGTHLTGFKSTFTMVMNQYAREIGVLKEKDANFTGADIRNGMTAIVSIKHPDPRFEGQTKTKLDNQDAGKATSKVTNDEITRFFDKNLDTLKKVLSCAEKAAKIRKTEEKAKTNLLTKQKYSFDSNGKLANCESRDASKCEIFIVEGDSAGGSAKTARNRQFQAILPIRGKILNVEKASIDKVLANAEIKTMINAFGCGFSEGYGNDFDISKLRYDKIIIMADADVDGAHISTLLLTLFYRFMPELIFEGHVYIAMPPLYKAVTKKGEEEYLYDDKALEKYRKRQKGAYTLQRYKGLGEMDAEQLWDTTLNPETRMLKLIEIEDARMASGVTEMLMGTEVPPRRAFIYENAKEAELDI
;
A
#
# COMPACT_ATOMS: atom_id res chain seq x y z
N MET A 1 4.84 27.68 5.95
CA MET A 1 3.48 28.24 6.07
C MET A 1 3.49 29.74 6.39
N ASN A 2 4.26 30.19 7.37
CA ASN A 2 4.35 31.62 7.74
C ASN A 2 5.77 32.14 7.47
N PRO A 3 6.03 32.78 6.32
CA PRO A 3 7.38 33.16 5.91
C PRO A 3 8.03 34.23 6.81
N THR A 4 7.23 34.95 7.59
CA THR A 4 7.73 35.99 8.52
C THR A 4 8.00 35.49 9.93
N LEU A 5 7.72 34.21 10.23
CA LEU A 5 7.85 33.64 11.56
C LEU A 5 9.19 32.92 11.71
N THR A 6 9.92 33.29 12.76
CA THR A 6 11.09 32.55 13.24
C THR A 6 10.72 31.84 14.54
N ILE A 7 10.95 30.53 14.62
CA ILE A 7 10.75 29.74 15.83
C ILE A 7 12.12 29.29 16.34
N VAL A 8 12.42 29.64 17.57
CA VAL A 8 13.64 29.23 18.23
C VAL A 8 13.29 28.15 19.26
N PHE A 9 13.90 26.99 19.11
CA PHE A 9 13.80 25.88 20.06
C PHE A 9 15.12 25.73 20.81
N GLU A 10 15.07 25.71 22.13
CA GLU A 10 16.24 25.51 22.99
C GLU A 10 15.98 24.35 23.95
N ASP A 11 16.74 23.27 23.82
CA ASP A 11 16.74 22.16 24.78
C ASP A 11 17.88 22.29 25.77
N ARG A 12 17.53 22.48 27.05
CA ARG A 12 18.47 22.67 28.17
C ARG A 12 18.60 21.45 29.08
N ARG A 13 18.08 20.29 28.68
CA ARG A 13 18.11 19.08 29.53
C ARG A 13 19.46 18.37 29.53
N GLY A 14 20.31 18.59 28.53
CA GLY A 14 21.65 18.02 28.41
C GLY A 14 22.73 18.94 29.00
N ASP A 15 23.98 18.45 29.09
CA ASP A 15 25.13 19.20 29.54
C ASP A 15 25.48 20.39 28.64
N LYS A 16 25.04 20.38 27.41
CA LYS A 16 25.13 21.50 26.45
C LYS A 16 23.75 21.81 25.92
N PRO A 17 23.31 23.09 25.97
CA PRO A 17 22.04 23.49 25.34
C PRO A 17 22.09 23.20 23.84
N GLU A 18 21.05 22.54 23.33
CA GLU A 18 20.81 22.42 21.88
C GLU A 18 19.91 23.58 21.45
N HIS A 19 20.36 24.33 20.46
CA HIS A 19 19.66 25.49 19.92
C HIS A 19 19.34 25.23 18.47
N ILE A 20 18.04 25.27 18.11
CA ILE A 20 17.56 25.08 16.73
C ILE A 20 16.67 26.26 16.38
N GLU A 21 16.98 26.91 15.27
CA GLU A 21 16.18 27.98 14.69
C GLU A 21 15.49 27.50 13.43
N TYR A 22 14.17 27.70 13.36
CA TYR A 22 13.35 27.40 12.20
C TYR A 22 12.86 28.71 11.59
N HIS A 23 13.28 29.00 10.37
CA HIS A 23 12.85 30.14 9.58
C HIS A 23 12.76 29.75 8.11
N GLU A 24 11.55 29.85 7.54
CA GLU A 24 11.25 29.46 6.16
C GLU A 24 10.73 30.67 5.39
N PRO A 25 11.63 31.49 4.85
CA PRO A 25 11.24 32.76 4.19
C PRO A 25 10.42 32.56 2.93
N ASP A 26 10.57 31.43 2.25
CA ASP A 26 9.88 31.09 1.03
C ASP A 26 8.48 30.45 1.26
N GLY A 27 8.08 30.26 2.53
CA GLY A 27 6.76 29.79 2.90
C GLY A 27 6.39 28.43 2.26
N ILE A 28 5.20 28.36 1.62
CA ILE A 28 4.75 27.10 0.98
C ILE A 28 5.52 26.78 -0.31
N LEU A 29 6.16 27.76 -0.93
CA LEU A 29 7.00 27.56 -2.11
C LEU A 29 8.29 26.80 -1.72
N GLY A 30 8.95 27.21 -0.64
CA GLY A 30 10.10 26.48 -0.07
C GLY A 30 9.71 25.07 0.36
N PHE A 31 8.52 24.90 0.94
CA PHE A 31 8.04 23.60 1.36
C PHE A 31 7.83 22.64 0.17
N ILE A 32 7.32 23.09 -0.98
CA ILE A 32 7.28 22.28 -2.21
C ILE A 32 8.69 21.85 -2.63
N GLY A 33 9.65 22.78 -2.59
CA GLY A 33 11.06 22.49 -2.89
C GLY A 33 11.63 21.38 -2.02
N ASP A 34 11.36 21.42 -0.72
CA ASP A 34 11.82 20.39 0.21
C ASP A 34 11.16 19.03 -0.04
N LEU A 35 9.84 18.99 -0.30
CA LEU A 35 9.12 17.77 -0.63
C LEU A 35 9.65 17.10 -1.91
N ASN A 36 10.17 17.87 -2.84
CA ASN A 36 10.64 17.40 -4.14
C ASN A 36 12.18 17.40 -4.27
N LYS A 37 12.94 17.76 -3.23
CA LYS A 37 14.40 17.93 -3.26
C LYS A 37 15.18 16.74 -3.83
N LYS A 38 14.65 15.52 -3.65
CA LYS A 38 15.28 14.27 -4.13
C LYS A 38 14.61 13.72 -5.38
N LYS A 39 13.68 14.46 -6.00
CA LYS A 39 12.88 14.00 -7.13
C LYS A 39 13.28 14.73 -8.41
N GLU A 40 13.11 14.06 -9.53
CA GLU A 40 13.26 14.67 -10.84
C GLU A 40 12.05 15.56 -11.15
N THR A 41 12.25 16.88 -11.16
CA THR A 41 11.18 17.86 -11.38
C THR A 41 10.94 18.12 -12.86
N VAL A 42 9.68 18.30 -13.25
CA VAL A 42 9.25 18.56 -14.63
C VAL A 42 9.32 20.04 -14.99
N HIS A 43 9.08 20.91 -14.01
CA HIS A 43 9.09 22.36 -14.13
C HIS A 43 9.41 23.02 -12.78
N GLU A 44 9.74 24.31 -12.80
CA GLU A 44 9.90 25.10 -11.58
C GLU A 44 8.59 25.17 -10.77
N PRO A 45 8.66 25.29 -9.43
CA PRO A 45 7.48 25.38 -8.59
C PRO A 45 6.59 26.57 -9.02
N VAL A 46 5.29 26.34 -9.08
CA VAL A 46 4.28 27.37 -9.38
C VAL A 46 3.63 27.78 -8.08
N TYR A 47 3.52 29.06 -7.86
CA TYR A 47 2.85 29.65 -6.70
C TYR A 47 1.83 30.70 -7.14
N PHE A 48 0.70 30.70 -6.50
CA PHE A 48 -0.28 31.77 -6.59
C PHE A 48 -1.02 31.98 -5.28
N LYS A 49 -1.54 33.18 -5.11
CA LYS A 49 -2.31 33.62 -3.95
C LYS A 49 -3.46 34.49 -4.43
N GLY A 50 -4.61 34.31 -3.79
CA GLY A 50 -5.79 35.15 -4.05
C GLY A 50 -6.73 35.16 -2.87
N GLU A 51 -7.78 35.94 -2.98
CA GLU A 51 -8.84 36.07 -1.98
C GLU A 51 -10.21 35.96 -2.65
N ALA A 52 -11.12 35.24 -2.05
CA ALA A 52 -12.52 35.18 -2.47
C ALA A 52 -13.40 35.01 -1.23
N ASP A 53 -14.46 35.80 -1.15
CA ASP A 53 -15.45 35.75 -0.08
C ASP A 53 -14.85 35.89 1.33
N GLY A 54 -13.78 36.72 1.47
CA GLY A 54 -13.06 36.91 2.74
C GLY A 54 -12.16 35.73 3.17
N ILE A 55 -11.93 34.76 2.26
CA ILE A 55 -11.05 33.61 2.48
C ILE A 55 -9.80 33.79 1.62
N GLU A 56 -8.64 33.87 2.27
CA GLU A 56 -7.35 33.88 1.61
C GLU A 56 -6.97 32.45 1.19
N VAL A 57 -6.55 32.28 -0.05
CA VAL A 57 -6.15 30.99 -0.62
C VAL A 57 -4.74 31.10 -1.19
N GLU A 58 -3.84 30.28 -0.73
CA GLU A 58 -2.48 30.13 -1.25
C GLU A 58 -2.28 28.70 -1.78
N VAL A 59 -1.73 28.60 -2.96
CA VAL A 59 -1.42 27.32 -3.59
C VAL A 59 0.00 27.33 -4.13
N ALA A 60 0.74 26.26 -3.84
CA ALA A 60 1.98 25.96 -4.54
C ALA A 60 1.90 24.56 -5.12
N PHE A 61 2.39 24.34 -6.34
CA PHE A 61 2.45 23.01 -6.94
C PHE A 61 3.64 22.85 -7.88
N GLN A 62 4.07 21.60 -8.04
CA GLN A 62 5.13 21.20 -8.95
C GLN A 62 4.88 19.76 -9.41
N TYR A 63 5.19 19.46 -10.66
CA TYR A 63 5.17 18.09 -11.16
C TYR A 63 6.55 17.46 -11.08
N VAL A 64 6.56 16.18 -10.71
CA VAL A 64 7.73 15.32 -10.65
C VAL A 64 7.54 14.10 -11.55
N ASN A 65 8.64 13.47 -11.95
CA ASN A 65 8.61 12.29 -12.81
C ASN A 65 8.27 11.00 -12.02
N GLU A 66 7.15 11.04 -11.31
CA GLU A 66 6.59 9.93 -10.52
C GLU A 66 5.13 9.68 -10.90
N PHE A 67 4.55 8.56 -10.48
CA PHE A 67 3.20 8.14 -10.88
C PHE A 67 2.14 8.27 -9.79
N HIS A 68 2.35 9.10 -8.78
CA HIS A 68 1.37 9.33 -7.71
C HIS A 68 1.18 10.82 -7.42
N GLU A 69 0.03 11.18 -6.85
CA GLU A 69 -0.22 12.55 -6.38
C GLU A 69 0.15 12.70 -4.90
N ASN A 70 0.68 13.85 -4.53
CA ASN A 70 0.90 14.26 -3.15
C ASN A 70 0.31 15.66 -2.93
N VAL A 71 -0.94 15.73 -2.47
CA VAL A 71 -1.66 17.01 -2.29
C VAL A 71 -1.96 17.20 -0.81
N LEU A 72 -1.31 18.19 -0.20
CA LEU A 72 -1.43 18.55 1.20
C LEU A 72 -2.39 19.73 1.39
N GLY A 73 -3.33 19.62 2.32
CA GLY A 73 -4.28 20.66 2.67
C GLY A 73 -4.04 21.27 4.03
N PHE A 74 -4.17 22.59 4.13
CA PHE A 74 -4.05 23.32 5.38
C PHE A 74 -5.16 24.36 5.51
N CYS A 75 -5.75 24.46 6.70
CA CYS A 75 -6.65 25.53 7.07
C CYS A 75 -6.16 26.20 8.34
N ASN A 76 -5.90 27.53 8.29
CA ASN A 76 -5.33 28.30 9.38
C ASN A 76 -4.06 27.65 9.97
N ASN A 77 -3.16 27.20 9.09
CA ASN A 77 -1.91 26.48 9.38
C ASN A 77 -2.07 25.08 10.00
N ILE A 78 -3.29 24.58 10.15
CA ILE A 78 -3.57 23.23 10.64
C ILE A 78 -3.58 22.28 9.45
N TYR A 79 -2.77 21.21 9.51
CA TYR A 79 -2.74 20.18 8.50
C TYR A 79 -4.03 19.33 8.53
N ASN A 80 -4.72 19.27 7.39
CA ASN A 80 -5.93 18.49 7.23
C ASN A 80 -5.60 17.16 6.56
N ALA A 81 -5.22 16.17 7.36
CA ALA A 81 -4.74 14.87 6.87
C ALA A 81 -5.78 14.11 6.04
N GLU A 82 -7.06 14.27 6.37
CA GLU A 82 -8.19 13.67 5.63
C GLU A 82 -8.76 14.62 4.56
N GLY A 83 -8.07 15.75 4.33
CA GLY A 83 -8.45 16.71 3.31
C GLY A 83 -9.58 17.64 3.72
N GLY A 84 -10.52 17.85 2.81
CA GLY A 84 -11.68 18.72 3.03
C GLY A 84 -12.12 19.44 1.76
N THR A 85 -13.12 20.30 1.92
CA THR A 85 -13.77 21.03 0.81
C THR A 85 -12.82 21.88 -0.01
N HIS A 86 -11.81 22.51 0.63
CA HIS A 86 -10.78 23.29 -0.05
C HIS A 86 -9.94 22.44 -1.02
N LEU A 87 -9.53 21.22 -0.61
CA LEU A 87 -8.83 20.30 -1.52
C LEU A 87 -9.73 19.80 -2.64
N THR A 88 -10.99 19.52 -2.34
CA THR A 88 -11.97 19.14 -3.37
C THR A 88 -12.15 20.28 -4.38
N GLY A 89 -12.29 21.51 -3.92
CA GLY A 89 -12.38 22.71 -4.77
C GLY A 89 -11.16 22.86 -5.68
N PHE A 90 -9.94 22.75 -5.14
CA PHE A 90 -8.71 22.79 -5.92
C PHE A 90 -8.65 21.67 -6.96
N LYS A 91 -8.79 20.40 -6.53
CA LYS A 91 -8.65 19.22 -7.39
C LYS A 91 -9.64 19.21 -8.56
N SER A 92 -10.90 19.57 -8.31
CA SER A 92 -11.94 19.60 -9.34
C SER A 92 -11.72 20.74 -10.34
N THR A 93 -11.42 21.93 -9.85
CA THR A 93 -11.19 23.10 -10.70
C THR A 93 -9.94 22.97 -11.53
N PHE A 94 -8.83 22.52 -10.93
CA PHE A 94 -7.59 22.25 -11.66
C PHE A 94 -7.82 21.23 -12.78
N THR A 95 -8.56 20.16 -12.51
CA THR A 95 -8.93 19.15 -13.52
C THR A 95 -9.75 19.76 -14.66
N MET A 96 -10.72 20.61 -14.34
CA MET A 96 -11.56 21.27 -15.33
C MET A 96 -10.74 22.17 -16.25
N VAL A 97 -9.93 23.06 -15.68
CA VAL A 97 -9.10 24.03 -16.43
C VAL A 97 -8.09 23.29 -17.31
N MET A 98 -7.44 22.26 -16.81
CA MET A 98 -6.49 21.49 -17.61
C MET A 98 -7.14 20.76 -18.78
N ASN A 99 -8.35 20.24 -18.64
CA ASN A 99 -9.09 19.63 -19.75
C ASN A 99 -9.52 20.70 -20.80
N GLN A 100 -9.87 21.90 -20.36
CA GLN A 100 -10.15 23.01 -21.25
C GLN A 100 -8.92 23.34 -22.10
N TYR A 101 -7.77 23.59 -21.48
CA TYR A 101 -6.52 23.86 -22.18
C TYR A 101 -6.08 22.71 -23.09
N ALA A 102 -6.26 21.46 -22.65
CA ALA A 102 -5.94 20.30 -23.48
C ALA A 102 -6.72 20.28 -24.81
N ARG A 103 -7.96 20.78 -24.81
CA ARG A 103 -8.75 20.95 -26.03
C ARG A 103 -8.32 22.17 -26.84
N GLU A 104 -8.10 23.30 -26.20
CA GLU A 104 -7.69 24.55 -26.84
C GLU A 104 -6.37 24.42 -27.60
N ILE A 105 -5.38 23.75 -27.03
CA ILE A 105 -4.08 23.53 -27.70
C ILE A 105 -4.01 22.22 -28.52
N GLY A 106 -5.13 21.50 -28.65
CA GLY A 106 -5.27 20.36 -29.56
C GLY A 106 -4.65 19.05 -29.06
N VAL A 107 -4.33 18.92 -27.76
CA VAL A 107 -3.89 17.65 -27.12
C VAL A 107 -5.07 16.66 -27.09
N LEU A 108 -6.27 17.15 -26.79
CA LEU A 108 -7.52 16.39 -26.90
C LEU A 108 -8.32 16.88 -28.11
N LYS A 109 -8.77 15.95 -28.96
CA LYS A 109 -9.70 16.21 -30.06
C LYS A 109 -11.14 16.31 -29.53
N GLU A 110 -12.08 16.86 -30.30
CA GLU A 110 -13.50 16.99 -29.91
C GLU A 110 -14.12 15.67 -29.46
N LYS A 111 -13.75 14.55 -30.11
CA LYS A 111 -14.28 13.20 -29.82
C LYS A 111 -13.54 12.46 -28.70
N ASP A 112 -12.44 13.01 -28.20
CA ASP A 112 -11.66 12.34 -27.16
C ASP A 112 -12.33 12.52 -25.79
N ALA A 113 -12.29 11.49 -24.98
CA ALA A 113 -12.70 11.62 -23.58
C ALA A 113 -11.73 12.54 -22.82
N ASN A 114 -12.24 13.29 -21.87
CA ASN A 114 -11.43 14.11 -20.98
C ASN A 114 -10.42 13.24 -20.19
N PHE A 115 -9.30 13.83 -19.83
CA PHE A 115 -8.44 13.27 -18.81
C PHE A 115 -9.18 13.20 -17.49
N THR A 116 -9.00 12.10 -16.75
CA THR A 116 -9.53 11.99 -15.39
C THR A 116 -8.75 12.89 -14.43
N GLY A 117 -9.33 13.17 -13.27
CA GLY A 117 -8.61 13.91 -12.23
C GLY A 117 -7.31 13.21 -11.81
N ALA A 118 -7.29 11.88 -11.77
CA ALA A 118 -6.10 11.10 -11.49
C ALA A 118 -5.04 11.24 -12.61
N ASP A 119 -5.43 11.23 -13.89
CA ASP A 119 -4.50 11.44 -15.00
C ASP A 119 -3.81 12.80 -14.89
N ILE A 120 -4.59 13.85 -14.60
CA ILE A 120 -4.08 15.22 -14.53
C ILE A 120 -3.19 15.43 -13.32
N ARG A 121 -3.54 14.89 -12.15
CA ARG A 121 -2.74 15.07 -10.93
C ARG A 121 -1.64 14.03 -10.74
N ASN A 122 -1.45 13.17 -11.71
CA ASN A 122 -0.36 12.19 -11.69
C ASN A 122 1.00 12.88 -11.73
N GLY A 123 1.84 12.60 -10.74
CA GLY A 123 3.13 13.26 -10.54
C GLY A 123 3.03 14.65 -9.90
N MET A 124 1.85 15.11 -9.49
CA MET A 124 1.69 16.40 -8.83
C MET A 124 2.05 16.35 -7.35
N THR A 125 2.93 17.22 -6.91
CA THR A 125 3.07 17.64 -5.51
C THR A 125 2.42 19.02 -5.37
N ALA A 126 1.44 19.18 -4.46
CA ALA A 126 0.76 20.45 -4.24
C ALA A 126 0.49 20.72 -2.76
N ILE A 127 0.50 21.98 -2.39
CA ILE A 127 0.09 22.49 -1.08
C ILE A 127 -1.02 23.49 -1.32
N VAL A 128 -2.17 23.27 -0.68
CA VAL A 128 -3.30 24.17 -0.67
C VAL A 128 -3.50 24.67 0.75
N SER A 129 -3.26 25.94 0.98
CA SER A 129 -3.38 26.59 2.29
C SER A 129 -4.44 27.66 2.24
N ILE A 130 -5.39 27.64 3.16
CA ILE A 130 -6.40 28.69 3.27
C ILE A 130 -6.38 29.33 4.66
N LYS A 131 -6.75 30.62 4.70
CA LYS A 131 -7.08 31.31 5.95
C LYS A 131 -8.58 31.61 5.95
N HIS A 132 -9.29 30.95 6.83
CA HIS A 132 -10.72 31.02 6.98
C HIS A 132 -11.09 31.68 8.29
N PRO A 133 -12.02 32.68 8.30
CA PRO A 133 -12.39 33.40 9.52
C PRO A 133 -13.12 32.52 10.55
N ASP A 134 -13.89 31.54 10.09
CA ASP A 134 -14.68 30.64 10.94
C ASP A 134 -14.61 29.19 10.42
N PRO A 135 -13.48 28.48 10.62
CA PRO A 135 -13.31 27.13 10.06
C PRO A 135 -14.08 26.09 10.85
N ARG A 136 -14.83 25.23 10.16
CA ARG A 136 -15.52 24.07 10.71
C ARG A 136 -14.85 22.79 10.25
N PHE A 137 -14.64 21.88 11.19
CA PHE A 137 -13.97 20.61 10.93
C PHE A 137 -14.86 19.44 11.32
N GLU A 138 -14.73 18.33 10.61
CA GLU A 138 -15.26 17.06 11.07
C GLU A 138 -14.40 16.55 12.25
N GLY A 139 -14.94 16.62 13.45
CA GLY A 139 -14.30 16.15 14.68
C GLY A 139 -13.27 17.11 15.31
N GLN A 140 -12.87 16.75 16.53
CA GLN A 140 -11.99 17.59 17.37
C GLN A 140 -10.52 17.60 16.90
N THR A 141 -10.10 16.58 16.18
CA THR A 141 -8.73 16.46 15.65
C THR A 141 -8.43 17.38 14.46
N LYS A 142 -9.46 18.04 13.91
CA LYS A 142 -9.37 19.02 12.80
C LYS A 142 -8.73 18.45 11.53
N THR A 143 -8.82 17.14 11.34
CA THR A 143 -8.21 16.42 10.22
C THR A 143 -8.91 16.65 8.88
N LYS A 144 -10.20 17.05 8.91
CA LYS A 144 -10.99 17.30 7.70
C LYS A 144 -11.80 18.58 7.81
N LEU A 145 -11.65 19.46 6.81
CA LEU A 145 -12.40 20.72 6.72
C LEU A 145 -13.75 20.50 6.02
N ASP A 146 -14.83 21.01 6.63
CA ASP A 146 -16.22 20.82 6.13
C ASP A 146 -16.88 22.11 5.56
N ASN A 147 -16.23 23.23 5.60
CA ASN A 147 -16.77 24.51 5.10
C ASN A 147 -17.06 24.49 3.60
N GLN A 148 -18.31 24.67 3.17
CA GLN A 148 -18.69 24.74 1.75
C GLN A 148 -18.16 26.00 1.04
N ASP A 149 -18.10 27.13 1.72
CA ASP A 149 -17.54 28.39 1.25
C ASP A 149 -16.04 28.28 1.00
N ALA A 150 -15.28 27.52 1.83
CA ALA A 150 -13.86 27.25 1.59
C ALA A 150 -13.62 26.54 0.24
N GLY A 151 -14.48 25.57 -0.11
CA GLY A 151 -14.43 24.90 -1.40
C GLY A 151 -14.69 25.84 -2.58
N LYS A 152 -15.72 26.73 -2.45
CA LYS A 152 -16.06 27.71 -3.47
C LYS A 152 -14.95 28.75 -3.66
N ALA A 153 -14.42 29.31 -2.56
CA ALA A 153 -13.35 30.29 -2.60
C ALA A 153 -12.09 29.69 -3.25
N THR A 154 -11.70 28.48 -2.85
CA THR A 154 -10.56 27.77 -3.43
C THR A 154 -10.76 27.50 -4.92
N SER A 155 -11.97 27.07 -5.32
CA SER A 155 -12.30 26.87 -6.74
C SER A 155 -12.15 28.15 -7.56
N LYS A 156 -12.69 29.28 -7.07
CA LYS A 156 -12.63 30.55 -7.74
C LYS A 156 -11.19 31.04 -7.90
N VAL A 157 -10.44 31.11 -6.82
CA VAL A 157 -9.03 31.56 -6.86
C VAL A 157 -8.19 30.64 -7.75
N THR A 158 -8.38 29.32 -7.66
CA THR A 158 -7.67 28.36 -8.51
C THR A 158 -7.97 28.59 -9.99
N ASN A 159 -9.25 28.77 -10.36
CA ASN A 159 -9.63 29.03 -11.75
C ASN A 159 -8.95 30.26 -12.29
N ASP A 160 -9.06 31.39 -11.58
CA ASP A 160 -8.59 32.67 -12.04
C ASP A 160 -7.05 32.72 -12.14
N GLU A 161 -6.36 32.23 -11.13
CA GLU A 161 -4.91 32.33 -11.08
C GLU A 161 -4.20 31.27 -11.96
N ILE A 162 -4.74 30.06 -12.07
CA ILE A 162 -4.19 29.01 -12.94
C ILE A 162 -4.37 29.42 -14.43
N THR A 163 -5.53 29.96 -14.80
CA THR A 163 -5.77 30.46 -16.15
C THR A 163 -4.78 31.58 -16.46
N ARG A 164 -4.65 32.58 -15.58
CA ARG A 164 -3.69 33.68 -15.74
C ARG A 164 -2.24 33.21 -15.85
N PHE A 165 -1.88 32.15 -15.11
CA PHE A 165 -0.54 31.58 -15.14
C PHE A 165 -0.27 30.85 -16.46
N PHE A 166 -1.15 29.95 -16.89
CA PHE A 166 -0.92 29.16 -18.11
C PHE A 166 -1.05 29.96 -19.39
N ASP A 167 -1.85 31.03 -19.43
CA ASP A 167 -1.88 31.97 -20.56
C ASP A 167 -0.51 32.59 -20.82
N LYS A 168 0.30 32.77 -19.78
CA LYS A 168 1.66 33.33 -19.86
C LYS A 168 2.76 32.28 -19.96
N ASN A 169 2.48 31.02 -19.61
CA ASN A 169 3.47 29.96 -19.45
C ASN A 169 3.08 28.69 -20.22
N LEU A 170 2.90 28.84 -21.55
CA LEU A 170 2.50 27.72 -22.42
C LEU A 170 3.45 26.52 -22.41
N ASP A 171 4.75 26.74 -22.17
CA ASP A 171 5.71 25.65 -22.10
C ASP A 171 5.50 24.79 -20.84
N THR A 172 5.20 25.39 -19.71
CA THR A 172 4.83 24.68 -18.47
C THR A 172 3.52 23.93 -18.66
N LEU A 173 2.51 24.56 -19.28
CA LEU A 173 1.25 23.92 -19.63
C LEU A 173 1.46 22.63 -20.44
N LYS A 174 2.28 22.70 -21.51
CA LYS A 174 2.58 21.55 -22.36
C LYS A 174 3.26 20.43 -21.60
N LYS A 175 4.20 20.76 -20.70
CA LYS A 175 4.86 19.77 -19.85
C LYS A 175 3.86 19.06 -18.93
N VAL A 176 3.00 19.80 -18.26
CA VAL A 176 1.96 19.25 -17.36
C VAL A 176 0.97 18.38 -18.16
N LEU A 177 0.50 18.83 -19.31
CA LEU A 177 -0.39 18.03 -20.17
C LEU A 177 0.31 16.76 -20.71
N SER A 178 1.62 16.80 -20.98
CA SER A 178 2.38 15.62 -21.36
C SER A 178 2.40 14.55 -20.22
N CYS A 179 2.46 14.99 -18.96
CA CYS A 179 2.33 14.08 -17.83
C CYS A 179 0.93 13.43 -17.80
N ALA A 180 -0.13 14.22 -18.00
CA ALA A 180 -1.50 13.72 -18.06
C ALA A 180 -1.71 12.75 -19.23
N GLU A 181 -1.14 13.02 -20.42
CA GLU A 181 -1.20 12.08 -21.56
C GLU A 181 -0.52 10.75 -21.27
N LYS A 182 0.67 10.79 -20.63
CA LYS A 182 1.40 9.57 -20.23
C LYS A 182 0.56 8.76 -19.25
N ALA A 183 0.01 9.40 -18.22
CA ALA A 183 -0.85 8.77 -17.24
C ALA A 183 -2.10 8.15 -17.88
N ALA A 184 -2.79 8.88 -18.74
CA ALA A 184 -3.97 8.38 -19.44
C ALA A 184 -3.64 7.19 -20.37
N LYS A 185 -2.47 7.19 -21.03
CA LYS A 185 -2.02 6.05 -21.84
C LYS A 185 -1.80 4.80 -20.97
N ILE A 186 -1.11 4.95 -19.85
CA ILE A 186 -0.87 3.88 -18.88
C ILE A 186 -2.23 3.33 -18.41
N ARG A 187 -3.11 4.17 -17.87
CA ARG A 187 -4.45 3.79 -17.42
C ARG A 187 -5.25 3.01 -18.49
N LYS A 188 -5.30 3.52 -19.73
CA LYS A 188 -6.01 2.85 -20.84
C LYS A 188 -5.40 1.48 -21.16
N THR A 189 -4.08 1.33 -21.07
CA THR A 189 -3.41 0.03 -21.28
C THR A 189 -3.77 -0.95 -20.17
N GLU A 190 -3.80 -0.48 -18.94
CA GLU A 190 -4.19 -1.24 -17.76
C GLU A 190 -5.66 -1.65 -17.80
N GLU A 191 -6.57 -0.74 -18.13
CA GLU A 191 -7.99 -1.04 -18.33
C GLU A 191 -8.21 -2.13 -19.39
N LYS A 192 -7.46 -2.06 -20.51
CA LYS A 192 -7.51 -3.10 -21.55
C LYS A 192 -6.98 -4.44 -21.04
N ALA A 193 -5.87 -4.42 -20.28
CA ALA A 193 -5.30 -5.62 -19.67
C ALA A 193 -6.29 -6.25 -18.67
N LYS A 194 -6.92 -5.43 -17.82
CA LYS A 194 -7.96 -5.83 -16.87
C LYS A 194 -9.20 -6.41 -17.59
N THR A 195 -9.70 -5.72 -18.61
CA THR A 195 -10.84 -6.19 -19.39
C THR A 195 -10.54 -7.53 -20.06
N ASN A 196 -9.34 -7.72 -20.59
CA ASN A 196 -8.90 -9.00 -21.16
C ASN A 196 -8.81 -10.10 -20.10
N LEU A 197 -8.38 -9.78 -18.89
CA LEU A 197 -8.37 -10.72 -17.75
C LEU A 197 -9.80 -11.10 -17.35
N LEU A 198 -10.69 -10.12 -17.17
CA LEU A 198 -12.09 -10.32 -16.78
C LEU A 198 -12.90 -11.05 -17.85
N THR A 199 -12.63 -10.78 -19.14
CA THR A 199 -13.31 -11.48 -20.26
C THR A 199 -12.86 -12.94 -20.36
N LYS A 200 -11.58 -13.22 -20.09
CA LYS A 200 -11.09 -14.60 -19.98
C LYS A 200 -11.61 -15.32 -18.73
N GLN A 201 -11.92 -14.61 -17.64
CA GLN A 201 -12.54 -15.20 -16.44
C GLN A 201 -13.93 -15.78 -16.69
N LYS A 202 -14.71 -15.24 -17.64
CA LYS A 202 -16.02 -15.81 -18.01
C LYS A 202 -15.95 -17.20 -18.67
N TYR A 203 -14.76 -17.63 -19.10
CA TYR A 203 -14.57 -18.87 -19.85
C TYR A 203 -13.61 -19.90 -19.26
N SER A 204 -12.97 -19.63 -18.10
CA SER A 204 -12.03 -20.57 -17.51
C SER A 204 -12.18 -20.64 -16.01
N PHE A 205 -12.99 -21.60 -15.55
CA PHE A 205 -12.96 -22.14 -14.19
C PHE A 205 -11.68 -22.99 -13.92
N ASP A 206 -10.85 -23.16 -14.93
CA ASP A 206 -9.59 -23.89 -14.89
C ASP A 206 -8.42 -22.91 -14.82
N SER A 207 -8.15 -22.41 -13.63
CA SER A 207 -6.87 -21.80 -13.31
C SER A 207 -5.79 -22.89 -13.27
N ASN A 208 -5.11 -23.15 -14.37
CA ASN A 208 -3.88 -23.93 -14.51
C ASN A 208 -3.73 -25.21 -13.65
N GLY A 209 -4.80 -25.80 -13.13
CA GLY A 209 -4.75 -27.00 -12.27
C GLY A 209 -4.05 -26.81 -10.90
N LYS A 210 -3.59 -25.59 -10.56
CA LYS A 210 -2.85 -25.34 -9.32
C LYS A 210 -3.76 -25.20 -8.09
N LEU A 211 -4.87 -24.49 -8.23
CA LEU A 211 -5.82 -24.27 -7.13
C LEU A 211 -6.60 -25.54 -6.82
N ALA A 212 -6.42 -26.09 -5.65
CA ALA A 212 -7.32 -27.09 -5.10
C ALA A 212 -8.43 -26.39 -4.31
N ASN A 213 -9.55 -26.08 -4.96
CA ASN A 213 -10.65 -25.33 -4.36
C ASN A 213 -11.40 -26.16 -3.28
N CYS A 214 -12.15 -25.49 -2.42
CA CYS A 214 -13.07 -26.11 -1.48
C CYS A 214 -14.45 -26.34 -2.13
N GLU A 215 -15.27 -27.18 -1.50
CA GLU A 215 -16.59 -27.58 -1.99
C GLU A 215 -17.65 -26.52 -1.64
N SER A 216 -17.52 -25.87 -0.49
CA SER A 216 -18.45 -24.82 -0.04
C SER A 216 -18.37 -23.59 -0.96
N ARG A 217 -19.53 -22.97 -1.17
CA ARG A 217 -19.66 -21.66 -1.84
C ARG A 217 -19.96 -20.53 -0.87
N ASP A 218 -20.08 -20.83 0.41
CA ASP A 218 -20.29 -19.85 1.47
C ASP A 218 -18.95 -19.26 1.86
N ALA A 219 -18.65 -18.06 1.34
CA ALA A 219 -17.35 -17.39 1.54
C ALA A 219 -17.02 -17.20 3.02
N SER A 220 -18.02 -16.96 3.87
CA SER A 220 -17.85 -16.75 5.32
C SER A 220 -17.30 -17.97 6.07
N LYS A 221 -17.36 -19.14 5.45
CA LYS A 221 -16.86 -20.41 6.02
C LYS A 221 -15.60 -20.90 5.33
N CYS A 222 -15.27 -20.34 4.17
CA CYS A 222 -14.16 -20.79 3.37
C CYS A 222 -12.86 -20.09 3.73
N GLU A 223 -11.76 -20.81 3.62
CA GLU A 223 -10.42 -20.28 3.79
C GLU A 223 -9.48 -20.81 2.71
N ILE A 224 -8.49 -20.01 2.33
CA ILE A 224 -7.49 -20.39 1.33
C ILE A 224 -6.10 -20.31 1.94
N PHE A 225 -5.32 -21.37 1.77
CA PHE A 225 -3.91 -21.41 2.14
C PHE A 225 -3.05 -21.19 0.91
N ILE A 226 -2.22 -20.15 0.94
CA ILE A 226 -1.16 -19.91 -0.05
C ILE A 226 0.08 -20.63 0.46
N VAL A 227 0.48 -21.69 -0.24
CA VAL A 227 1.51 -22.63 0.24
C VAL A 227 2.75 -22.53 -0.61
N GLU A 228 3.91 -22.43 0.04
CA GLU A 228 5.20 -22.41 -0.63
C GLU A 228 5.53 -23.78 -1.22
N GLY A 229 5.72 -23.82 -2.54
CA GLY A 229 6.17 -24.99 -3.28
C GLY A 229 5.11 -26.05 -3.54
N ASP A 230 5.41 -26.89 -4.55
CA ASP A 230 4.50 -27.96 -4.96
C ASP A 230 4.52 -29.15 -3.97
N SER A 231 5.62 -29.38 -3.26
CA SER A 231 5.75 -30.48 -2.29
C SER A 231 4.87 -30.25 -1.06
N ALA A 232 5.05 -29.11 -0.37
CA ALA A 232 4.21 -28.75 0.77
C ALA A 232 2.74 -28.56 0.34
N GLY A 233 2.52 -28.03 -0.88
CA GLY A 233 1.20 -27.95 -1.49
C GLY A 233 0.54 -29.32 -1.68
N GLY A 234 1.29 -30.36 -2.00
CA GLY A 234 0.82 -31.75 -2.10
C GLY A 234 0.37 -32.31 -0.74
N SER A 235 1.20 -32.17 0.29
CA SER A 235 0.86 -32.57 1.66
C SER A 235 -0.37 -31.82 2.17
N ALA A 236 -0.43 -30.49 1.97
CA ALA A 236 -1.56 -29.67 2.37
C ALA A 236 -2.86 -30.03 1.63
N LYS A 237 -2.82 -30.36 0.34
CA LYS A 237 -3.98 -30.84 -0.43
C LYS A 237 -4.53 -32.16 0.13
N THR A 238 -3.66 -33.02 0.66
CA THR A 238 -4.06 -34.28 1.27
C THR A 238 -4.63 -34.07 2.67
N ALA A 239 -4.00 -33.20 3.45
CA ALA A 239 -4.33 -32.92 4.85
C ALA A 239 -5.62 -32.10 5.05
N ARG A 240 -5.95 -31.20 4.13
CA ARG A 240 -7.02 -30.20 4.26
C ARG A 240 -8.42 -30.78 4.46
N ASN A 241 -9.28 -30.04 5.08
CA ASN A 241 -10.72 -30.25 5.00
C ASN A 241 -11.26 -29.70 3.68
N ARG A 242 -11.65 -30.59 2.75
CA ARG A 242 -12.11 -30.22 1.40
C ARG A 242 -13.41 -29.41 1.41
N GLN A 243 -14.19 -29.49 2.46
CA GLN A 243 -15.46 -28.78 2.52
C GLN A 243 -15.27 -27.25 2.50
N PHE A 244 -14.28 -26.72 3.27
CA PHE A 244 -14.09 -25.29 3.44
C PHE A 244 -12.65 -24.79 3.24
N GLN A 245 -11.66 -25.66 3.09
CA GLN A 245 -10.27 -25.28 2.87
C GLN A 245 -9.84 -25.42 1.42
N ALA A 246 -9.33 -24.36 0.82
CA ALA A 246 -8.68 -24.34 -0.48
C ALA A 246 -7.15 -24.26 -0.32
N ILE A 247 -6.40 -24.89 -1.24
CA ILE A 247 -4.93 -24.84 -1.26
C ILE A 247 -4.48 -24.27 -2.59
N LEU A 248 -3.64 -23.24 -2.54
CA LEU A 248 -3.01 -22.60 -3.67
C LEU A 248 -1.48 -22.69 -3.52
N PRO A 249 -0.82 -23.68 -4.13
CA PRO A 249 0.64 -23.71 -4.19
C PRO A 249 1.17 -22.57 -5.06
N ILE A 250 2.19 -21.86 -4.59
CA ILE A 250 2.94 -20.87 -5.35
C ILE A 250 4.37 -21.37 -5.60
N ARG A 251 4.93 -21.07 -6.78
CA ARG A 251 6.28 -21.51 -7.16
C ARG A 251 7.32 -20.43 -6.82
N GLY A 252 8.00 -20.63 -5.70
CA GLY A 252 9.11 -19.77 -5.28
C GLY A 252 8.68 -18.33 -5.00
N LYS A 253 9.65 -17.43 -5.08
CA LYS A 253 9.46 -15.99 -4.81
C LYS A 253 8.62 -15.34 -5.90
N ILE A 254 7.49 -14.77 -5.53
CA ILE A 254 6.66 -13.98 -6.46
C ILE A 254 7.36 -12.67 -6.83
N LEU A 255 6.84 -12.01 -7.87
CA LEU A 255 7.35 -10.70 -8.29
C LEU A 255 7.25 -9.68 -7.16
N ASN A 256 8.34 -8.95 -6.91
CA ASN A 256 8.29 -7.79 -6.02
C ASN A 256 7.56 -6.64 -6.72
N VAL A 257 6.33 -6.41 -6.32
CA VAL A 257 5.42 -5.43 -6.93
C VAL A 257 5.81 -3.98 -6.64
N GLU A 258 6.58 -3.72 -5.59
CA GLU A 258 7.09 -2.39 -5.28
C GLU A 258 8.10 -1.88 -6.33
N LYS A 259 8.80 -2.80 -7.01
CA LYS A 259 9.79 -2.50 -8.06
C LYS A 259 9.27 -2.69 -9.48
N ALA A 260 8.13 -3.31 -9.64
CA ALA A 260 7.62 -3.72 -10.93
C ALA A 260 6.61 -2.72 -11.49
N SER A 261 6.64 -2.51 -12.80
CA SER A 261 5.54 -1.82 -13.48
C SER A 261 4.27 -2.68 -13.44
N ILE A 262 3.12 -2.04 -13.46
CA ILE A 262 1.83 -2.69 -13.38
C ILE A 262 1.62 -3.74 -14.49
N ASP A 263 2.10 -3.47 -15.70
CA ASP A 263 2.04 -4.43 -16.81
C ASP A 263 2.75 -5.74 -16.47
N LYS A 264 3.90 -5.68 -15.77
CA LYS A 264 4.63 -6.85 -15.30
C LYS A 264 3.89 -7.56 -14.17
N VAL A 265 3.27 -6.80 -13.26
CA VAL A 265 2.44 -7.35 -12.17
C VAL A 265 1.28 -8.13 -12.76
N LEU A 266 0.52 -7.52 -13.68
CA LEU A 266 -0.61 -8.13 -14.36
C LEU A 266 -0.21 -9.27 -15.34
N ALA A 267 1.02 -9.28 -15.84
CA ALA A 267 1.54 -10.38 -16.66
C ALA A 267 1.97 -11.59 -15.84
N ASN A 268 2.28 -11.40 -14.54
CA ASN A 268 2.78 -12.47 -13.68
C ASN A 268 1.73 -13.57 -13.44
N ALA A 269 2.11 -14.82 -13.70
CA ALA A 269 1.17 -15.95 -13.66
C ALA A 269 0.69 -16.27 -12.24
N GLU A 270 1.55 -16.17 -11.23
CA GLU A 270 1.20 -16.45 -9.83
C GLU A 270 0.23 -15.38 -9.30
N ILE A 271 0.50 -14.09 -9.59
CA ILE A 271 -0.39 -12.98 -9.20
C ILE A 271 -1.75 -13.12 -9.88
N LYS A 272 -1.80 -13.43 -11.19
CA LYS A 272 -3.06 -13.71 -11.90
C LYS A 272 -3.85 -14.84 -11.24
N THR A 273 -3.15 -15.91 -10.86
CA THR A 273 -3.81 -17.05 -10.22
C THR A 273 -4.42 -16.66 -8.87
N MET A 274 -3.72 -15.83 -8.07
CA MET A 274 -4.25 -15.30 -6.80
C MET A 274 -5.47 -14.40 -7.01
N ILE A 275 -5.40 -13.43 -7.94
CA ILE A 275 -6.53 -12.54 -8.28
C ILE A 275 -7.76 -13.36 -8.67
N ASN A 276 -7.56 -14.38 -9.52
CA ASN A 276 -8.64 -15.29 -9.96
C ASN A 276 -9.18 -16.14 -8.81
N ALA A 277 -8.32 -16.63 -7.93
CA ALA A 277 -8.73 -17.46 -6.79
C ALA A 277 -9.59 -16.64 -5.81
N PHE A 278 -9.16 -15.45 -5.46
CA PHE A 278 -9.87 -14.58 -4.50
C PHE A 278 -11.20 -14.07 -5.05
N GLY A 279 -11.27 -13.73 -6.33
CA GLY A 279 -12.50 -13.32 -7.02
C GLY A 279 -12.94 -11.87 -6.74
N CYS A 280 -12.24 -11.14 -5.87
CA CYS A 280 -12.56 -9.76 -5.48
C CYS A 280 -11.92 -8.69 -6.38
N GLY A 281 -11.19 -9.07 -7.43
CA GLY A 281 -10.46 -8.13 -8.28
C GLY A 281 -9.17 -7.63 -7.62
N PHE A 282 -8.71 -6.46 -8.07
CA PHE A 282 -7.54 -5.84 -7.49
C PHE A 282 -7.58 -4.32 -7.67
N SER A 283 -7.04 -3.57 -6.71
CA SER A 283 -7.03 -2.12 -6.70
C SER A 283 -5.73 -1.58 -7.27
N GLU A 284 -5.86 -0.54 -8.07
CA GLU A 284 -4.74 0.23 -8.55
C GLU A 284 -5.09 1.72 -8.52
N GLY A 285 -4.08 2.60 -8.36
CA GLY A 285 -4.27 4.04 -8.14
C GLY A 285 -5.16 4.78 -9.15
N TYR A 286 -5.53 4.18 -10.26
CA TYR A 286 -6.34 4.77 -11.34
C TYR A 286 -7.73 4.16 -11.51
N GLY A 287 -8.08 3.13 -10.79
CA GLY A 287 -9.39 2.51 -10.86
C GLY A 287 -9.52 1.42 -9.81
N ASN A 288 -10.58 1.48 -9.06
CA ASN A 288 -10.85 0.49 -8.02
C ASN A 288 -11.81 -0.57 -8.58
N ASP A 289 -11.25 -1.64 -9.15
CA ASP A 289 -12.01 -2.84 -9.53
C ASP A 289 -12.07 -3.85 -8.37
N PHE A 290 -11.44 -3.50 -7.23
CA PHE A 290 -11.49 -4.30 -6.03
C PHE A 290 -12.86 -4.15 -5.37
N ASP A 291 -13.49 -5.28 -5.09
CA ASP A 291 -14.78 -5.37 -4.43
C ASP A 291 -14.72 -6.49 -3.40
N ILE A 292 -14.51 -6.11 -2.14
CA ILE A 292 -14.35 -7.06 -1.02
C ILE A 292 -15.57 -7.97 -0.87
N SER A 293 -16.78 -7.50 -1.25
CA SER A 293 -18.01 -8.30 -1.17
C SER A 293 -17.99 -9.53 -2.08
N LYS A 294 -17.10 -9.57 -3.06
CA LYS A 294 -16.88 -10.70 -3.97
C LYS A 294 -15.78 -11.66 -3.53
N LEU A 295 -15.16 -11.38 -2.40
CA LEU A 295 -14.14 -12.27 -1.84
C LEU A 295 -14.74 -13.66 -1.57
N ARG A 296 -14.03 -14.70 -2.01
CA ARG A 296 -14.51 -16.08 -1.92
C ARG A 296 -14.10 -16.80 -0.65
N TYR A 297 -13.25 -16.19 0.16
CA TYR A 297 -12.67 -16.81 1.36
C TYR A 297 -12.65 -15.80 2.51
N ASP A 298 -13.17 -16.20 3.66
CA ASP A 298 -13.11 -15.41 4.88
C ASP A 298 -11.66 -15.19 5.35
N LYS A 299 -10.81 -16.21 5.16
CA LYS A 299 -9.40 -16.14 5.54
C LYS A 299 -8.48 -16.48 4.38
N ILE A 300 -7.48 -15.63 4.17
CA ILE A 300 -6.34 -15.84 3.29
C ILE A 300 -5.14 -16.09 4.18
N ILE A 301 -4.63 -17.32 4.16
CA ILE A 301 -3.61 -17.77 5.10
C ILE A 301 -2.31 -18.03 4.34
N ILE A 302 -1.28 -17.26 4.64
CA ILE A 302 0.07 -17.48 4.11
C ILE A 302 0.71 -18.62 4.91
N MET A 303 1.14 -19.65 4.22
CA MET A 303 1.79 -20.83 4.80
C MET A 303 3.11 -21.08 4.09
N ALA A 304 4.17 -20.49 4.62
CA ALA A 304 5.54 -20.57 4.12
C ALA A 304 6.44 -21.32 5.11
N ASP A 305 7.58 -21.80 4.64
CA ASP A 305 8.59 -22.46 5.45
C ASP A 305 9.15 -21.53 6.53
N ALA A 306 9.58 -22.08 7.65
CA ALA A 306 10.13 -21.31 8.78
C ALA A 306 11.62 -20.98 8.56
N ASP A 307 11.98 -20.51 7.37
CA ASP A 307 13.32 -20.11 6.99
C ASP A 307 13.35 -18.69 6.37
N VAL A 308 14.53 -18.21 5.97
CA VAL A 308 14.71 -16.88 5.40
C VAL A 308 14.00 -16.72 4.05
N ASP A 309 13.83 -17.79 3.29
CA ASP A 309 13.15 -17.76 2.00
C ASP A 309 11.63 -17.66 2.18
N GLY A 310 11.07 -18.45 3.12
CA GLY A 310 9.66 -18.37 3.49
C GLY A 310 9.27 -17.01 4.09
N ALA A 311 10.14 -16.42 4.92
CA ALA A 311 9.96 -15.06 5.43
C ALA A 311 9.95 -14.03 4.29
N HIS A 312 10.81 -14.18 3.28
CA HIS A 312 10.83 -13.32 2.11
C HIS A 312 9.57 -13.49 1.24
N ILE A 313 9.11 -14.73 1.02
CA ILE A 313 7.87 -15.00 0.29
C ILE A 313 6.67 -14.37 0.99
N SER A 314 6.58 -14.51 2.31
CA SER A 314 5.54 -13.86 3.12
C SER A 314 5.58 -12.34 2.95
N THR A 315 6.76 -11.73 2.99
CA THR A 315 6.93 -10.28 2.79
C THR A 315 6.50 -9.84 1.39
N LEU A 316 6.83 -10.61 0.34
CA LEU A 316 6.39 -10.31 -1.03
C LEU A 316 4.86 -10.39 -1.19
N LEU A 317 4.22 -11.40 -0.57
CA LEU A 317 2.77 -11.54 -0.56
C LEU A 317 2.10 -10.39 0.20
N LEU A 318 2.61 -10.02 1.37
CA LEU A 318 2.10 -8.89 2.14
C LEU A 318 2.26 -7.56 1.39
N THR A 319 3.39 -7.38 0.67
CA THR A 319 3.59 -6.21 -0.20
C THR A 319 2.55 -6.16 -1.33
N LEU A 320 2.26 -7.31 -1.96
CA LEU A 320 1.22 -7.41 -2.98
C LEU A 320 -0.16 -7.03 -2.41
N PHE A 321 -0.55 -7.60 -1.27
CA PHE A 321 -1.84 -7.30 -0.65
C PHE A 321 -1.92 -5.85 -0.20
N TYR A 322 -0.89 -5.33 0.44
CA TYR A 322 -0.87 -3.94 0.90
C TYR A 322 -1.00 -2.92 -0.24
N ARG A 323 -0.32 -3.16 -1.39
CA ARG A 323 -0.33 -2.22 -2.52
C ARG A 323 -1.56 -2.33 -3.41
N PHE A 324 -2.10 -3.53 -3.57
CA PHE A 324 -3.15 -3.79 -4.57
C PHE A 324 -4.47 -4.32 -4.02
N MET A 325 -4.50 -4.75 -2.77
CA MET A 325 -5.69 -5.31 -2.10
C MET A 325 -5.70 -4.93 -0.62
N PRO A 326 -5.49 -3.64 -0.26
CA PRO A 326 -5.30 -3.22 1.14
C PRO A 326 -6.49 -3.54 2.02
N GLU A 327 -7.71 -3.55 1.48
CA GLU A 327 -8.93 -3.88 2.22
C GLU A 327 -8.90 -5.32 2.77
N LEU A 328 -8.18 -6.26 2.13
CA LEU A 328 -7.99 -7.61 2.67
C LEU A 328 -7.30 -7.58 4.04
N ILE A 329 -6.39 -6.63 4.24
CA ILE A 329 -5.68 -6.47 5.53
C ILE A 329 -6.54 -5.65 6.49
N PHE A 330 -7.12 -4.54 6.05
CA PHE A 330 -7.92 -3.65 6.90
C PHE A 330 -9.17 -4.34 7.46
N GLU A 331 -9.78 -5.24 6.69
CA GLU A 331 -10.96 -6.01 7.14
C GLU A 331 -10.61 -7.34 7.83
N GLY A 332 -9.32 -7.60 8.05
CA GLY A 332 -8.86 -8.72 8.87
C GLY A 332 -8.91 -10.09 8.20
N HIS A 333 -8.79 -10.15 6.88
CA HIS A 333 -8.83 -11.41 6.12
C HIS A 333 -7.46 -12.08 5.96
N VAL A 334 -6.33 -11.40 6.25
CA VAL A 334 -4.98 -11.91 5.98
C VAL A 334 -4.32 -12.45 7.24
N TYR A 335 -3.84 -13.69 7.16
CA TYR A 335 -3.19 -14.39 8.26
C TYR A 335 -1.88 -15.02 7.82
N ILE A 336 -0.97 -15.25 8.77
CA ILE A 336 0.19 -16.11 8.62
C ILE A 336 -0.03 -17.36 9.49
N ALA A 337 0.12 -18.54 8.89
CA ALA A 337 0.12 -19.80 9.62
C ALA A 337 1.41 -19.93 10.45
N MET A 338 1.29 -20.39 11.66
CA MET A 338 2.39 -20.60 12.60
C MET A 338 2.56 -22.10 12.86
N PRO A 339 3.25 -22.86 11.96
CA PRO A 339 3.54 -24.26 12.21
C PRO A 339 4.55 -24.43 13.35
N PRO A 340 4.61 -25.58 14.02
CA PRO A 340 5.61 -25.83 15.04
C PRO A 340 7.02 -25.91 14.43
N LEU A 341 8.01 -25.39 15.15
CA LEU A 341 9.43 -25.51 14.78
C LEU A 341 10.03 -26.84 15.20
N TYR A 342 9.48 -27.45 16.25
CA TYR A 342 10.03 -28.70 16.83
C TYR A 342 8.93 -29.69 17.19
N LYS A 343 9.29 -30.97 17.09
CA LYS A 343 8.54 -32.09 17.65
C LYS A 343 9.42 -32.81 18.66
N ALA A 344 8.97 -32.90 19.90
CA ALA A 344 9.61 -33.65 20.95
C ALA A 344 8.86 -34.99 21.19
N VAL A 345 9.57 -36.10 21.22
CA VAL A 345 8.98 -37.43 21.46
C VAL A 345 9.66 -38.06 22.67
N THR A 346 8.90 -38.37 23.71
CA THR A 346 9.38 -39.03 24.89
C THR A 346 9.63 -40.53 24.62
N LYS A 347 10.42 -41.21 25.48
CA LYS A 347 10.60 -42.69 25.39
C LYS A 347 9.29 -43.47 25.52
N LYS A 348 8.25 -42.87 26.07
CA LYS A 348 6.92 -43.47 26.19
C LYS A 348 6.06 -43.29 24.95
N GLY A 349 6.56 -42.59 23.92
CA GLY A 349 5.84 -42.28 22.70
C GLY A 349 4.91 -41.06 22.82
N GLU A 350 4.98 -40.28 23.90
CA GLU A 350 4.23 -39.04 24.02
C GLU A 350 4.87 -37.98 23.13
N GLU A 351 4.07 -37.34 22.26
CA GLU A 351 4.50 -36.35 21.33
C GLU A 351 4.06 -34.93 21.79
N GLU A 352 4.95 -33.95 21.66
CA GLU A 352 4.63 -32.54 21.93
C GLU A 352 5.22 -31.66 20.84
N TYR A 353 4.38 -30.79 20.27
CA TYR A 353 4.78 -29.81 19.29
C TYR A 353 5.15 -28.47 19.95
N LEU A 354 6.31 -27.93 19.57
CA LEU A 354 6.86 -26.73 20.17
C LEU A 354 7.00 -25.67 19.05
N TYR A 355 6.39 -24.53 19.24
CA TYR A 355 6.17 -23.54 18.20
C TYR A 355 7.29 -22.50 18.08
N ASP A 356 8.08 -22.33 19.15
CA ASP A 356 9.21 -21.40 19.18
C ASP A 356 10.34 -21.91 20.10
N ASP A 357 11.49 -21.23 20.08
CA ASP A 357 12.63 -21.56 20.93
C ASP A 357 12.33 -21.39 22.41
N LYS A 358 11.45 -20.46 22.77
CA LYS A 358 11.02 -20.25 24.16
C LYS A 358 10.21 -21.45 24.66
N ALA A 359 9.37 -22.02 23.82
CA ALA A 359 8.64 -23.26 24.12
C ALA A 359 9.61 -24.43 24.29
N LEU A 360 10.62 -24.53 23.42
CA LEU A 360 11.67 -25.53 23.52
C LEU A 360 12.47 -25.41 24.84
N GLU A 361 12.86 -24.21 25.23
CA GLU A 361 13.54 -23.98 26.51
C GLU A 361 12.68 -24.38 27.72
N LYS A 362 11.39 -24.00 27.70
CA LYS A 362 10.43 -24.40 28.74
C LYS A 362 10.28 -25.90 28.79
N TYR A 363 10.19 -26.57 27.64
CA TYR A 363 10.14 -28.01 27.53
C TYR A 363 11.39 -28.66 28.14
N ARG A 364 12.60 -28.18 27.77
CA ARG A 364 13.88 -28.68 28.32
C ARG A 364 13.98 -28.56 29.85
N LYS A 365 13.46 -27.46 30.42
CA LYS A 365 13.43 -27.23 31.86
C LYS A 365 12.44 -28.15 32.59
N ARG A 366 11.31 -28.46 31.94
CA ARG A 366 10.26 -29.33 32.52
C ARG A 366 10.55 -30.82 32.38
N GLN A 367 11.11 -31.20 31.24
CA GLN A 367 11.33 -32.60 30.90
C GLN A 367 12.62 -33.13 31.51
N LYS A 368 12.47 -34.08 32.50
CA LYS A 368 13.59 -34.72 33.19
C LYS A 368 14.03 -36.04 32.54
N GLY A 369 13.24 -36.62 31.63
CA GLY A 369 13.51 -37.86 30.94
C GLY A 369 14.16 -37.68 29.57
N ALA A 370 14.76 -38.77 29.04
CA ALA A 370 15.29 -38.73 27.68
C ALA A 370 14.15 -38.64 26.65
N TYR A 371 14.34 -37.79 25.66
CA TYR A 371 13.43 -37.54 24.54
C TYR A 371 14.23 -37.39 23.25
N THR A 372 13.56 -37.55 22.12
CA THR A 372 14.08 -37.23 20.78
C THR A 372 13.48 -35.91 20.35
N LEU A 373 14.30 -35.00 19.79
CA LEU A 373 13.88 -33.74 19.25
C LEU A 373 14.06 -33.74 17.72
N GLN A 374 13.00 -33.50 17.00
CA GLN A 374 13.03 -33.26 15.57
C GLN A 374 12.80 -31.76 15.32
N ARG A 375 13.66 -31.14 14.55
CA ARG A 375 13.46 -29.75 14.04
C ARG A 375 12.87 -29.82 12.63
N TYR A 376 11.78 -29.11 12.39
CA TYR A 376 11.22 -28.95 11.05
C TYR A 376 11.89 -27.77 10.36
N LYS A 377 12.49 -28.01 9.20
CA LYS A 377 13.09 -26.96 8.35
C LYS A 377 12.09 -26.42 7.33
N GLY A 378 11.11 -27.22 6.96
CA GLY A 378 10.07 -26.82 6.03
C GLY A 378 8.81 -27.68 6.19
N LEU A 379 7.70 -27.15 5.68
CA LEU A 379 6.36 -27.76 5.69
C LEU A 379 6.33 -29.12 4.94
N GLY A 380 7.22 -29.30 3.98
CA GLY A 380 7.34 -30.55 3.24
C GLY A 380 7.87 -31.72 4.04
N GLU A 381 8.41 -31.49 5.25
CA GLU A 381 8.88 -32.52 6.19
C GLU A 381 7.76 -33.08 7.07
N MET A 382 6.60 -32.43 7.08
CA MET A 382 5.41 -32.88 7.80
C MET A 382 4.58 -33.82 6.92
N ASP A 383 4.13 -34.93 7.50
CA ASP A 383 3.09 -35.73 6.87
C ASP A 383 1.71 -35.03 6.95
N ALA A 384 0.71 -35.59 6.26
CA ALA A 384 -0.60 -34.97 6.17
C ALA A 384 -1.34 -34.87 7.52
N GLU A 385 -1.15 -35.83 8.40
CA GLU A 385 -1.77 -35.87 9.73
C GLU A 385 -1.16 -34.83 10.65
N GLN A 386 0.18 -34.75 10.66
CA GLN A 386 0.92 -33.72 11.41
C GLN A 386 0.54 -32.31 10.95
N LEU A 387 0.46 -32.10 9.63
CA LEU A 387 0.11 -30.81 9.05
C LEU A 387 -1.33 -30.43 9.38
N TRP A 388 -2.26 -31.40 9.39
CA TRP A 388 -3.62 -31.15 9.84
C TRP A 388 -3.65 -30.74 11.31
N ASP A 389 -3.10 -31.56 12.20
CA ASP A 389 -3.20 -31.35 13.64
C ASP A 389 -2.55 -30.06 14.12
N THR A 390 -1.50 -29.60 13.46
CA THR A 390 -0.70 -28.44 13.91
C THR A 390 -0.99 -27.15 13.19
N THR A 391 -1.46 -27.21 11.91
CA THR A 391 -1.46 -26.02 11.04
C THR A 391 -2.78 -25.78 10.31
N LEU A 392 -3.50 -26.85 9.92
CA LEU A 392 -4.72 -26.71 9.14
C LEU A 392 -6.00 -26.78 9.97
N ASN A 393 -6.01 -27.57 11.06
CA ASN A 393 -7.18 -27.78 11.90
C ASN A 393 -7.56 -26.47 12.64
N PRO A 394 -8.76 -25.91 12.41
CA PRO A 394 -9.19 -24.67 13.06
C PRO A 394 -9.17 -24.69 14.60
N GLU A 395 -9.28 -25.87 15.22
CA GLU A 395 -9.36 -26.03 16.68
C GLU A 395 -7.98 -26.01 17.35
N THR A 396 -6.92 -26.38 16.62
CA THR A 396 -5.58 -26.59 17.22
C THR A 396 -4.51 -25.68 16.65
N ARG A 397 -4.71 -25.17 15.45
CA ARG A 397 -3.73 -24.33 14.74
C ARG A 397 -3.53 -22.97 15.39
N MET A 398 -2.36 -22.40 15.16
CA MET A 398 -2.07 -21.01 15.48
C MET A 398 -1.98 -20.17 14.20
N LEU A 399 -2.72 -19.06 14.17
CA LEU A 399 -2.68 -18.06 13.09
C LEU A 399 -2.30 -16.71 13.68
N LYS A 400 -1.45 -15.99 12.96
CA LYS A 400 -1.13 -14.59 13.25
C LYS A 400 -1.92 -13.71 12.30
N LEU A 401 -2.85 -12.92 12.83
CA LEU A 401 -3.55 -11.89 12.07
C LEU A 401 -2.57 -10.80 11.65
N ILE A 402 -2.71 -10.33 10.42
CA ILE A 402 -1.93 -9.19 9.90
C ILE A 402 -2.79 -7.95 10.00
N GLU A 403 -2.29 -6.95 10.73
CA GLU A 403 -2.95 -5.67 10.97
C GLU A 403 -2.02 -4.53 10.59
N ILE A 404 -2.60 -3.40 10.22
CA ILE A 404 -1.89 -2.15 9.94
C ILE A 404 -2.36 -1.12 10.97
N GLU A 405 -1.51 -0.83 11.96
CA GLU A 405 -1.80 0.15 12.99
C GLU A 405 -1.64 1.59 12.47
N ASP A 406 -0.65 1.84 11.61
CA ASP A 406 -0.36 3.13 10.99
C ASP A 406 -0.04 2.97 9.50
N ALA A 407 -0.94 3.44 8.64
CA ALA A 407 -0.81 3.30 7.19
C ALA A 407 0.41 4.06 6.61
N ARG A 408 0.81 5.19 7.23
CA ARG A 408 2.00 5.96 6.77
C ARG A 408 3.27 5.21 7.11
N MET A 409 3.35 4.70 8.34
CA MET A 409 4.49 3.92 8.79
C MET A 409 4.62 2.64 7.98
N ALA A 410 3.52 1.93 7.74
CA ALA A 410 3.50 0.73 6.90
C ALA A 410 3.96 1.03 5.46
N SER A 411 3.51 2.14 4.86
CA SER A 411 3.95 2.55 3.53
C SER A 411 5.45 2.88 3.49
N GLY A 412 5.94 3.65 4.46
CA GLY A 412 7.37 3.99 4.56
C GLY A 412 8.26 2.77 4.76
N VAL A 413 7.85 1.83 5.61
CA VAL A 413 8.58 0.56 5.83
C VAL A 413 8.56 -0.31 4.57
N THR A 414 7.42 -0.40 3.89
CA THR A 414 7.30 -1.16 2.63
C THR A 414 8.22 -0.58 1.55
N GLU A 415 8.20 0.74 1.35
CA GLU A 415 9.07 1.42 0.39
C GLU A 415 10.55 1.24 0.75
N MET A 416 10.91 1.41 2.02
CA MET A 416 12.28 1.24 2.50
C MET A 416 12.81 -0.18 2.29
N LEU A 417 12.01 -1.21 2.65
CA LEU A 417 12.45 -2.60 2.59
C LEU A 417 12.34 -3.19 1.17
N MET A 418 11.29 -2.87 0.44
CA MET A 418 10.93 -3.50 -0.83
C MET A 418 11.15 -2.60 -2.04
N GLY A 419 11.35 -1.29 -1.86
CA GLY A 419 11.57 -0.31 -2.92
C GLY A 419 12.91 -0.43 -3.65
N THR A 420 13.16 0.47 -4.61
CA THR A 420 14.37 0.48 -5.45
C THR A 420 15.61 1.00 -4.73
N GLU A 421 15.41 1.90 -3.75
CA GLU A 421 16.50 2.54 -3.00
C GLU A 421 17.23 1.56 -2.08
N VAL A 422 18.55 1.47 -2.24
CA VAL A 422 19.40 0.57 -1.45
C VAL A 422 19.88 1.20 -0.13
N PRO A 423 20.27 2.50 -0.11
CA PRO A 423 20.85 3.09 1.09
C PRO A 423 19.94 3.06 2.33
N PRO A 424 18.62 3.38 2.25
CA PRO A 424 17.73 3.32 3.41
C PRO A 424 17.60 1.90 3.99
N ARG A 425 17.49 0.90 3.10
CA ARG A 425 17.44 -0.52 3.48
C ARG A 425 18.72 -0.97 4.17
N ARG A 426 19.86 -0.55 3.66
CA ARG A 426 21.16 -0.87 4.25
C ARG A 426 21.30 -0.26 5.65
N ALA A 427 20.90 1.01 5.83
CA ALA A 427 20.90 1.67 7.12
C ALA A 427 20.01 0.92 8.13
N PHE A 428 18.78 0.58 7.75
CA PHE A 428 17.86 -0.19 8.58
C PHE A 428 18.46 -1.54 9.03
N ILE A 429 19.11 -2.27 8.12
CA ILE A 429 19.75 -3.56 8.45
C ILE A 429 20.87 -3.36 9.48
N TYR A 430 21.70 -2.32 9.32
CA TYR A 430 22.76 -2.04 10.30
C TYR A 430 22.24 -1.63 11.66
N GLU A 431 21.21 -0.81 11.71
CA GLU A 431 20.61 -0.33 12.95
C GLU A 431 19.95 -1.46 13.74
N ASN A 432 19.30 -2.41 13.05
CA ASN A 432 18.57 -3.51 13.68
C ASN A 432 19.34 -4.84 13.68
N ALA A 433 20.61 -4.86 13.28
CA ALA A 433 21.41 -6.09 13.19
C ALA A 433 21.54 -6.86 14.51
N LYS A 434 21.44 -6.17 15.65
CA LYS A 434 21.52 -6.79 16.99
C LYS A 434 20.23 -7.49 17.39
N GLU A 435 19.11 -7.15 16.76
CA GLU A 435 17.80 -7.74 17.04
C GLU A 435 17.48 -8.91 16.11
N ALA A 436 18.31 -9.11 15.08
CA ALA A 436 18.12 -10.17 14.12
C ALA A 436 18.42 -11.55 14.76
N GLU A 437 17.42 -12.41 14.78
CA GLU A 437 17.59 -13.83 15.08
C GLU A 437 18.20 -14.48 13.84
N LEU A 438 19.50 -14.78 13.90
CA LEU A 438 20.21 -15.45 12.83
C LEU A 438 20.15 -16.97 13.04
N ASP A 439 19.66 -17.67 12.04
CA ASP A 439 19.74 -19.14 11.98
C ASP A 439 21.14 -19.52 11.52
N ILE A 440 22.11 -19.57 12.50
CA ILE A 440 23.50 -19.92 12.27
C ILE A 440 23.74 -21.37 12.68
#